data_d170eac65a1ec70595b3642900f2d1c8
#
_entry.id   d170eac65a1ec70595b3642900f2d1c8
#
_cell.length_a   1.000
_cell.length_b   1.000
_cell.length_c   1.000
_cell.angle_alpha   90.00
_cell.angle_beta   90.00
_cell.angle_gamma   90.00
#
_symmetry.space_group_name_H-M   'P 1'
#
loop_
_entity.id
_entity.type
_entity.pdbx_description
1 polymer ?
#
loop_
_entity_poly.entity_id
_entity_poly.type
_entity_poly.pdbx_seq_one_letter_code
_entity_poly.pdbx_strand_id
1 'polypeptide(L)'
;MSSRGSQDDLFQKVLNGDAFLYEDPIALDSTRKFLEIRKYGQKQTVNTGYDEAVKRFAKGEAYMFLQGNWAYPMIKKINPDIDLLFMPFPADDEDGAKVVAKIDATLGISASCEHLDAIGKFLDYVFSKNISEYYAEKAGAYSCIKFVDVTDSYAKAFTDSISNGDFYLEEFAYESTKSDARNTLFQNFISSTQRNTEKSFLKKLNDLLIQ
;
A
#
# COMPACT_ATOMS: atom_id res chain seq x y z
N MET A 1 7.99 2.58 -6.86
CA MET A 1 7.74 3.86 -6.22
C MET A 1 8.60 4.09 -4.99
N SER A 2 8.75 3.13 -4.12
CA SER A 2 9.67 3.24 -2.97
C SER A 2 11.13 3.54 -3.34
N SER A 3 11.54 3.28 -4.58
CA SER A 3 12.87 3.61 -5.11
C SER A 3 13.02 5.07 -5.59
N ARG A 4 11.93 5.85 -5.47
CA ARG A 4 11.93 7.26 -5.89
C ARG A 4 11.65 8.11 -4.68
N GLY A 5 12.26 9.12 -4.39
CA GLY A 5 11.96 9.98 -3.25
C GLY A 5 10.53 10.54 -3.28
N SER A 6 10.12 11.15 -2.19
CA SER A 6 8.80 11.80 -2.04
C SER A 6 8.57 13.01 -2.96
N GLN A 7 9.59 13.44 -3.70
CA GLN A 7 9.52 14.59 -4.64
C GLN A 7 9.56 14.16 -6.10
N ASP A 8 9.33 12.87 -6.38
CA ASP A 8 9.31 12.40 -7.76
C ASP A 8 8.00 12.77 -8.46
N ASP A 9 8.12 13.58 -9.49
CA ASP A 9 7.01 14.04 -10.33
C ASP A 9 6.80 13.20 -11.60
N LEU A 10 7.44 12.04 -11.71
CA LEU A 10 7.37 11.19 -12.91
C LEU A 10 5.93 10.90 -13.33
N PHE A 11 5.06 10.58 -12.36
CA PHE A 11 3.67 10.28 -12.68
C PHE A 11 2.93 11.48 -13.26
N GLN A 12 3.15 12.67 -12.70
CA GLN A 12 2.56 13.90 -13.26
C GLN A 12 3.07 14.15 -14.66
N LYS A 13 4.36 13.96 -14.91
CA LYS A 13 4.95 14.06 -16.25
C LYS A 13 4.36 13.02 -17.21
N VAL A 14 4.14 11.79 -16.75
CA VAL A 14 3.50 10.74 -17.57
C VAL A 14 2.06 11.12 -17.91
N LEU A 15 1.29 11.60 -16.94
CA LEU A 15 -0.09 12.04 -17.14
C LEU A 15 -0.18 13.22 -18.13
N ASN A 16 0.81 14.10 -18.11
CA ASN A 16 0.91 15.24 -19.03
C ASN A 16 1.48 14.86 -20.40
N GLY A 17 2.00 13.64 -20.57
CA GLY A 17 2.67 13.19 -21.80
C GLY A 17 4.13 13.64 -21.93
N ASP A 18 4.70 14.21 -20.87
CA ASP A 18 6.09 14.73 -20.85
C ASP A 18 7.15 13.66 -20.55
N ALA A 19 6.73 12.48 -20.09
CA ALA A 19 7.60 11.36 -19.79
C ALA A 19 6.92 10.01 -20.04
N PHE A 20 7.73 8.94 -20.13
CA PHE A 20 7.24 7.58 -20.36
C PHE A 20 7.85 6.59 -19.36
N LEU A 21 6.98 5.80 -18.68
CA LEU A 21 7.42 4.79 -17.72
C LEU A 21 8.41 3.78 -18.33
N TYR A 22 8.21 3.40 -19.59
CA TYR A 22 9.04 2.41 -20.29
C TYR A 22 10.40 2.93 -20.73
N GLU A 23 10.69 4.21 -20.54
CA GLU A 23 11.98 4.86 -20.80
C GLU A 23 12.69 5.20 -19.50
N ASP A 24 11.99 5.16 -18.39
CA ASP A 24 12.53 5.49 -17.08
C ASP A 24 13.35 4.33 -16.49
N PRO A 25 14.63 4.54 -16.16
CA PRO A 25 15.51 3.48 -15.69
C PRO A 25 15.09 2.92 -14.33
N ILE A 26 14.52 3.76 -13.44
CA ILE A 26 14.08 3.31 -12.11
C ILE A 26 12.81 2.47 -12.24
N ALA A 27 11.86 2.85 -13.11
CA ALA A 27 10.67 2.06 -13.37
C ALA A 27 11.01 0.69 -13.98
N LEU A 28 11.96 0.64 -14.90
CA LEU A 28 12.47 -0.59 -15.50
C LEU A 28 13.14 -1.49 -14.44
N ASP A 29 14.01 -0.93 -13.61
CA ASP A 29 14.70 -1.67 -12.55
C ASP A 29 13.73 -2.17 -11.48
N SER A 30 12.80 -1.34 -11.04
CA SER A 30 11.74 -1.73 -10.08
C SER A 30 10.89 -2.88 -10.61
N THR A 31 10.55 -2.85 -11.91
CA THR A 31 9.81 -3.92 -12.56
C THR A 31 10.61 -5.22 -12.60
N ARG A 32 11.92 -5.14 -12.83
CA ARG A 32 12.84 -6.28 -12.80
C ARG A 32 12.96 -6.86 -11.38
N LYS A 33 13.16 -6.01 -10.38
CA LYS A 33 13.21 -6.41 -8.96
C LYS A 33 11.91 -7.11 -8.54
N PHE A 34 10.76 -6.61 -8.98
CA PHE A 34 9.49 -7.26 -8.74
C PHE A 34 9.39 -8.68 -9.33
N LEU A 35 9.90 -8.90 -10.55
CA LEU A 35 9.96 -10.24 -11.16
C LEU A 35 10.93 -11.17 -10.40
N GLU A 36 12.02 -10.65 -9.85
CA GLU A 36 12.93 -11.44 -9.02
C GLU A 36 12.23 -11.91 -7.73
N ILE A 37 11.54 -11.01 -7.02
CA ILE A 37 10.80 -11.35 -5.80
C ILE A 37 9.75 -12.43 -6.07
N ARG A 38 9.07 -12.34 -7.22
CA ARG A 38 8.06 -13.32 -7.62
C ARG A 38 8.60 -14.77 -7.64
N LYS A 39 9.88 -14.98 -7.93
CA LYS A 39 10.50 -16.32 -7.94
C LYS A 39 10.43 -17.03 -6.60
N TYR A 40 10.34 -16.27 -5.52
CA TYR A 40 10.21 -16.76 -4.15
C TYR A 40 8.76 -16.87 -3.68
N GLY A 41 7.83 -16.40 -4.50
CA GLY A 41 6.40 -16.44 -4.20
C GLY A 41 5.77 -17.80 -4.48
N GLN A 42 4.53 -17.95 -4.03
CA GLN A 42 3.74 -19.16 -4.25
C GLN A 42 3.48 -19.43 -5.75
N LYS A 43 3.35 -20.71 -6.12
CA LYS A 43 3.16 -21.12 -7.53
C LYS A 43 1.86 -20.63 -8.16
N GLN A 44 0.80 -20.44 -7.37
CA GLN A 44 -0.54 -20.04 -7.83
C GLN A 44 -0.89 -18.60 -7.42
N THR A 45 0.02 -17.69 -7.65
CA THR A 45 -0.08 -16.29 -7.20
C THR A 45 -1.38 -15.61 -7.67
N VAL A 46 -1.82 -15.88 -8.91
CA VAL A 46 -2.99 -15.21 -9.50
C VAL A 46 -4.32 -15.77 -8.97
N ASN A 47 -4.32 -17.04 -8.53
CA ASN A 47 -5.53 -17.72 -8.06
C ASN A 47 -5.70 -17.66 -6.53
N THR A 48 -4.81 -16.97 -5.83
CA THR A 48 -4.88 -16.82 -4.37
C THR A 48 -5.39 -15.44 -4.04
N GLY A 49 -6.63 -15.36 -3.56
CA GLY A 49 -7.22 -14.13 -3.05
C GLY A 49 -6.58 -13.68 -1.74
N TYR A 50 -6.86 -12.44 -1.36
CA TYR A 50 -6.29 -11.82 -0.17
C TYR A 50 -6.53 -12.63 1.11
N ASP A 51 -7.78 -13.04 1.37
CA ASP A 51 -8.14 -13.79 2.58
C ASP A 51 -7.42 -15.15 2.68
N GLU A 52 -7.26 -15.84 1.56
CA GLU A 52 -6.54 -17.10 1.52
C GLU A 52 -5.03 -16.88 1.72
N ALA A 53 -4.46 -15.80 1.20
CA ALA A 53 -3.06 -15.45 1.41
C ALA A 53 -2.79 -15.13 2.89
N VAL A 54 -3.65 -14.33 3.53
CA VAL A 54 -3.59 -14.04 4.97
C VAL A 54 -3.67 -15.33 5.79
N LYS A 55 -4.60 -16.22 5.45
CA LYS A 55 -4.79 -17.50 6.15
C LYS A 55 -3.58 -18.41 6.04
N ARG A 56 -2.97 -18.53 4.88
CA ARG A 56 -1.75 -19.32 4.67
C ARG A 56 -0.58 -18.78 5.46
N PHE A 57 -0.39 -17.47 5.42
CA PHE A 57 0.66 -16.84 6.22
C PHE A 57 0.44 -17.05 7.72
N ALA A 58 -0.76 -16.82 8.22
CA ALA A 58 -1.10 -17.05 9.63
C ALA A 58 -0.89 -18.50 10.09
N LYS A 59 -0.96 -19.48 9.18
CA LYS A 59 -0.66 -20.89 9.43
C LYS A 59 0.84 -21.25 9.31
N GLY A 60 1.69 -20.28 8.98
CA GLY A 60 3.13 -20.52 8.83
C GLY A 60 3.53 -21.16 7.50
N GLU A 61 2.68 -21.09 6.46
CA GLU A 61 3.00 -21.62 5.13
C GLU A 61 3.99 -20.71 4.35
N ALA A 62 4.26 -19.51 4.85
CA ALA A 62 5.26 -18.60 4.32
C ALA A 62 6.00 -17.87 5.44
N TYR A 63 7.29 -17.62 5.23
CA TYR A 63 8.13 -16.88 6.19
C TYR A 63 7.98 -15.37 6.09
N MET A 64 7.56 -14.88 4.93
CA MET A 64 7.39 -13.45 4.67
C MET A 64 6.07 -13.20 3.94
N PHE A 65 5.44 -12.10 4.26
CA PHE A 65 4.21 -11.66 3.63
C PHE A 65 4.31 -10.17 3.29
N LEU A 66 4.42 -9.86 2.01
CA LEU A 66 4.46 -8.49 1.54
C LEU A 66 3.04 -7.93 1.51
N GLN A 67 2.69 -7.15 2.53
CA GLN A 67 1.34 -6.62 2.70
C GLN A 67 1.38 -5.35 3.58
N GLY A 68 0.26 -4.64 3.64
CA GLY A 68 0.10 -3.51 4.54
C GLY A 68 -0.29 -3.92 5.97
N ASN A 69 -0.20 -2.96 6.88
CA ASN A 69 -0.49 -3.13 8.30
C ASN A 69 -1.94 -3.59 8.59
N TRP A 70 -2.89 -3.33 7.70
CA TRP A 70 -4.29 -3.80 7.80
C TRP A 70 -4.42 -5.33 7.83
N ALA A 71 -3.42 -6.07 7.39
CA ALA A 71 -3.43 -7.52 7.45
C ALA A 71 -3.26 -8.07 8.87
N TYR A 72 -2.65 -7.29 9.78
CA TYR A 72 -2.31 -7.73 11.13
C TYR A 72 -3.49 -8.23 11.95
N PRO A 73 -4.60 -7.49 12.07
CA PRO A 73 -5.75 -7.95 12.85
C PRO A 73 -6.34 -9.26 12.33
N MET A 74 -6.33 -9.45 11.00
CA MET A 74 -6.82 -10.69 10.38
C MET A 74 -5.89 -11.87 10.67
N ILE A 75 -4.57 -11.66 10.60
CA ILE A 75 -3.56 -12.67 10.95
C ILE A 75 -3.73 -13.10 12.41
N LYS A 76 -3.78 -12.12 13.32
CA LYS A 76 -3.95 -12.39 14.77
C LYS A 76 -5.28 -13.04 15.12
N LYS A 77 -6.34 -12.78 14.37
CA LYS A 77 -7.62 -13.47 14.52
C LYS A 77 -7.53 -14.96 14.19
N ILE A 78 -6.68 -15.33 13.23
CA ILE A 78 -6.49 -16.73 12.81
C ILE A 78 -5.49 -17.44 13.70
N ASN A 79 -4.39 -16.77 14.04
CA ASN A 79 -3.33 -17.29 14.91
C ASN A 79 -2.92 -16.22 15.92
N PRO A 80 -3.53 -16.19 17.11
CA PRO A 80 -3.23 -15.20 18.15
C PRO A 80 -1.77 -15.22 18.63
N ASP A 81 -1.15 -16.40 18.62
CA ASP A 81 0.19 -16.64 19.16
C ASP A 81 1.32 -16.43 18.14
N ILE A 82 0.99 -16.11 16.89
CA ILE A 82 2.01 -15.88 15.86
C ILE A 82 2.91 -14.72 16.26
N ASP A 83 4.22 -14.95 16.28
CA ASP A 83 5.21 -13.90 16.46
C ASP A 83 5.53 -13.25 15.10
N LEU A 84 5.38 -11.93 15.01
CA LEU A 84 5.50 -11.17 13.78
C LEU A 84 6.49 -10.02 13.95
N LEU A 85 7.43 -9.94 13.04
CA LEU A 85 8.27 -8.77 12.84
C LEU A 85 7.76 -7.99 11.63
N PHE A 86 7.50 -6.71 11.84
CA PHE A 86 7.21 -5.77 10.77
C PHE A 86 8.47 -5.00 10.41
N MET A 87 8.71 -4.88 9.12
CA MET A 87 9.83 -4.11 8.59
C MET A 87 9.41 -3.38 7.32
N PRO A 88 9.94 -2.18 7.07
CA PRO A 88 9.79 -1.52 5.79
C PRO A 88 10.38 -2.39 4.69
N PHE A 89 9.76 -2.34 3.50
CA PHE A 89 10.29 -3.08 2.37
C PHE A 89 11.58 -2.42 1.84
N PRO A 90 12.71 -3.14 1.80
CA PRO A 90 13.96 -2.60 1.27
C PRO A 90 13.87 -2.47 -0.26
N ALA A 91 13.70 -1.24 -0.74
CA ALA A 91 13.54 -0.98 -2.16
C ALA A 91 14.87 -0.79 -2.91
N ASP A 92 15.83 -0.17 -2.27
CA ASP A 92 17.20 0.02 -2.76
C ASP A 92 18.19 0.16 -1.58
N ASP A 93 19.49 0.19 -1.91
CA ASP A 93 20.56 0.22 -0.91
C ASP A 93 20.96 1.65 -0.50
N GLU A 94 20.55 2.67 -1.27
CA GLU A 94 21.02 4.04 -1.08
C GLU A 94 20.17 4.81 -0.05
N ASP A 95 18.85 4.66 -0.13
CA ASP A 95 17.91 5.42 0.72
C ASP A 95 17.44 4.67 1.97
N GLY A 96 17.86 3.43 2.13
CA GLY A 96 17.39 2.56 3.21
C GLY A 96 15.94 2.08 3.00
N ALA A 97 15.44 1.34 3.98
CA ALA A 97 14.07 0.85 3.95
C ALA A 97 13.12 1.91 4.50
N LYS A 98 12.17 2.37 3.70
CA LYS A 98 11.16 3.37 4.08
C LYS A 98 9.75 2.80 4.02
N VAL A 99 8.89 3.26 4.90
CA VAL A 99 7.48 2.91 4.90
C VAL A 99 6.75 3.68 3.81
N VAL A 100 5.87 3.01 3.06
CA VAL A 100 4.92 3.69 2.18
C VAL A 100 3.66 3.99 2.99
N ALA A 101 3.41 5.25 3.26
CA ALA A 101 2.22 5.73 3.96
C ALA A 101 1.21 6.32 2.98
N LYS A 102 -0.07 6.10 3.22
CA LYS A 102 -1.16 6.69 2.43
C LYS A 102 -2.34 7.06 3.31
N ILE A 103 -3.17 7.96 2.81
CA ILE A 103 -4.50 8.20 3.37
C ILE A 103 -5.37 7.01 2.95
N ASP A 104 -5.87 6.25 3.93
CA ASP A 104 -6.64 5.03 3.66
C ASP A 104 -8.15 5.30 3.59
N ALA A 105 -8.70 5.89 4.65
CA ALA A 105 -10.12 6.17 4.75
C ALA A 105 -10.40 7.67 4.90
N THR A 106 -11.41 8.13 4.21
CA THR A 106 -11.88 9.52 4.28
C THR A 106 -13.37 9.57 4.54
N LEU A 107 -13.82 10.60 5.24
CA LEU A 107 -15.24 10.91 5.42
C LEU A 107 -15.61 12.06 4.49
N GLY A 108 -16.52 11.81 3.56
CA GLY A 108 -17.09 12.82 2.68
C GLY A 108 -18.43 13.34 3.21
N ILE A 109 -18.62 14.66 3.18
CA ILE A 109 -19.89 15.30 3.51
C ILE A 109 -20.50 15.82 2.21
N SER A 110 -21.78 15.49 1.96
CA SER A 110 -22.47 16.00 0.79
C SER A 110 -22.54 17.55 0.83
N ALA A 111 -22.21 18.20 -0.29
CA ALA A 111 -22.31 19.64 -0.41
C ALA A 111 -23.76 20.16 -0.24
N SER A 112 -24.76 19.31 -0.43
CA SER A 112 -26.19 19.60 -0.23
C SER A 112 -26.70 19.23 1.17
N CYS A 113 -25.83 18.92 2.11
CA CYS A 113 -26.26 18.55 3.45
C CYS A 113 -26.78 19.74 4.24
N GLU A 114 -28.01 19.65 4.73
CA GLU A 114 -28.69 20.67 5.54
C GLU A 114 -28.48 20.51 7.06
N HIS A 115 -27.82 19.42 7.49
CA HIS A 115 -27.66 19.04 8.92
C HIS A 115 -26.22 19.20 9.42
N LEU A 116 -25.56 20.31 9.13
CA LEU A 116 -24.14 20.52 9.44
C LEU A 116 -23.85 20.45 10.94
N ASP A 117 -24.77 20.89 11.82
CA ASP A 117 -24.60 20.79 13.27
C ASP A 117 -24.55 19.32 13.75
N ALA A 118 -25.39 18.47 13.17
CA ALA A 118 -25.39 17.05 13.51
C ALA A 118 -24.11 16.37 13.00
N ILE A 119 -23.64 16.75 11.81
CA ILE A 119 -22.36 16.27 11.26
C ILE A 119 -21.21 16.72 12.14
N GLY A 120 -21.18 17.98 12.58
CA GLY A 120 -20.16 18.48 13.51
C GLY A 120 -20.06 17.59 14.76
N LYS A 121 -21.17 17.33 15.42
CA LYS A 121 -21.22 16.44 16.58
C LYS A 121 -20.76 15.01 16.29
N PHE A 122 -21.10 14.48 15.11
CA PHE A 122 -20.65 13.16 14.68
C PHE A 122 -19.14 13.13 14.47
N LEU A 123 -18.57 14.15 13.81
CA LEU A 123 -17.13 14.25 13.61
C LEU A 123 -16.37 14.41 14.94
N ASP A 124 -16.88 15.24 15.86
CA ASP A 124 -16.30 15.39 17.19
C ASP A 124 -16.27 14.05 17.95
N TYR A 125 -17.32 13.25 17.80
CA TYR A 125 -17.37 11.91 18.37
C TYR A 125 -16.37 10.96 17.71
N VAL A 126 -16.38 10.84 16.39
CA VAL A 126 -15.53 9.91 15.64
C VAL A 126 -14.04 10.25 15.82
N PHE A 127 -13.70 11.54 15.83
CA PHE A 127 -12.33 12.01 16.02
C PHE A 127 -11.95 12.25 17.49
N SER A 128 -12.82 11.85 18.43
CA SER A 128 -12.44 11.85 19.86
C SER A 128 -11.30 10.85 20.11
N LYS A 129 -10.46 11.13 21.10
CA LYS A 129 -9.30 10.31 21.44
C LYS A 129 -9.69 8.82 21.58
N ASN A 130 -10.68 8.53 22.40
CA ASN A 130 -11.11 7.15 22.72
C ASN A 130 -11.57 6.38 21.49
N ILE A 131 -12.33 7.03 20.59
CA ILE A 131 -12.82 6.37 19.37
C ILE A 131 -11.68 6.20 18.37
N SER A 132 -10.78 7.17 18.27
CA SER A 132 -9.62 7.08 17.40
C SER A 132 -8.64 5.99 17.86
N GLU A 133 -8.41 5.82 19.15
CA GLU A 133 -7.63 4.72 19.72
C GLU A 133 -8.27 3.37 19.42
N TYR A 134 -9.57 3.26 19.66
CA TYR A 134 -10.33 2.03 19.37
C TYR A 134 -10.27 1.66 17.88
N TYR A 135 -10.46 2.65 16.99
CA TYR A 135 -10.39 2.41 15.55
C TYR A 135 -8.98 1.99 15.12
N ALA A 136 -7.95 2.70 15.58
CA ALA A 136 -6.55 2.38 15.24
C ALA A 136 -6.18 0.94 15.65
N GLU A 137 -6.59 0.52 16.85
CA GLU A 137 -6.40 -0.85 17.35
C GLU A 137 -7.12 -1.88 16.47
N LYS A 138 -8.41 -1.65 16.18
CA LYS A 138 -9.23 -2.63 15.44
C LYS A 138 -8.88 -2.71 13.95
N ALA A 139 -8.52 -1.60 13.35
CA ALA A 139 -8.14 -1.54 11.93
C ALA A 139 -6.67 -1.89 11.68
N GLY A 140 -5.83 -1.96 12.72
CA GLY A 140 -4.39 -2.07 12.56
C GLY A 140 -3.79 -0.85 11.84
N ALA A 141 -4.43 0.31 12.01
CA ALA A 141 -4.10 1.54 11.28
C ALA A 141 -3.48 2.57 12.20
N TYR A 142 -2.80 3.57 11.62
CA TYR A 142 -2.39 4.76 12.36
C TYR A 142 -3.56 5.70 12.54
N SER A 143 -3.54 6.40 13.66
CA SER A 143 -4.46 7.52 13.87
C SER A 143 -3.89 8.79 13.24
N CYS A 144 -4.73 9.52 12.48
CA CYS A 144 -4.43 10.87 12.05
C CYS A 144 -4.64 11.91 13.19
N ILE A 145 -5.15 11.46 14.32
CA ILE A 145 -5.40 12.32 15.48
C ILE A 145 -4.14 12.39 16.33
N LYS A 146 -3.69 13.61 16.60
CA LYS A 146 -2.55 13.86 17.47
C LYS A 146 -2.79 13.27 18.87
N PHE A 147 -1.73 12.72 19.50
CA PHE A 147 -1.76 12.13 20.83
C PHE A 147 -2.57 10.82 20.96
N VAL A 148 -2.86 10.17 19.86
CA VAL A 148 -3.36 8.80 19.84
C VAL A 148 -2.18 7.87 19.62
N ASP A 149 -1.76 7.20 20.69
CA ASP A 149 -0.66 6.24 20.64
C ASP A 149 -1.22 4.84 20.36
N VAL A 150 -0.66 4.17 19.37
CA VAL A 150 -0.91 2.74 19.14
C VAL A 150 0.13 1.97 19.92
N THR A 151 -0.31 1.26 20.97
CA THR A 151 0.58 0.62 21.95
C THR A 151 1.12 -0.73 21.52
N ASP A 152 0.58 -1.32 20.47
CA ASP A 152 1.03 -2.62 19.97
C ASP A 152 2.43 -2.54 19.33
N SER A 153 3.27 -3.52 19.67
CA SER A 153 4.66 -3.59 19.21
C SER A 153 4.81 -3.59 17.68
N TYR A 154 3.83 -4.15 16.95
CA TYR A 154 3.85 -4.13 15.49
C TYR A 154 3.68 -2.72 14.91
N ALA A 155 2.83 -1.92 15.53
CA ALA A 155 2.60 -0.56 15.11
C ALA A 155 3.81 0.34 15.37
N LYS A 156 4.60 0.01 16.41
CA LYS A 156 5.77 0.80 16.80
C LYS A 156 6.80 0.92 15.66
N ALA A 157 7.08 -0.14 14.93
CA ALA A 157 8.04 -0.10 13.83
C ALA A 157 7.63 0.92 12.74
N PHE A 158 6.33 1.02 12.45
CA PHE A 158 5.81 1.99 11.49
C PHE A 158 5.75 3.40 12.09
N THR A 159 5.32 3.52 13.35
CA THR A 159 5.26 4.82 14.04
C THR A 159 6.64 5.45 14.15
N ASP A 160 7.64 4.66 14.49
CA ASP A 160 9.02 5.11 14.58
C ASP A 160 9.51 5.58 13.20
N SER A 161 9.27 4.83 12.13
CA SER A 161 9.63 5.24 10.77
C SER A 161 8.94 6.54 10.37
N ILE A 162 7.64 6.67 10.60
CA ILE A 162 6.89 7.91 10.28
C ILE A 162 7.40 9.08 11.12
N SER A 163 7.64 8.88 12.40
CA SER A 163 8.12 9.94 13.32
C SER A 163 9.53 10.40 12.97
N ASN A 164 10.36 9.51 12.47
CA ASN A 164 11.73 9.82 12.03
C ASN A 164 11.78 10.43 10.61
N GLY A 165 10.67 10.48 9.90
CA GLY A 165 10.63 10.93 8.50
C GLY A 165 11.06 9.85 7.49
N ASP A 166 11.20 8.61 7.92
CA ASP A 166 11.59 7.47 7.08
C ASP A 166 10.37 6.86 6.37
N PHE A 167 9.65 7.68 5.66
CA PHE A 167 8.49 7.24 4.90
C PHE A 167 8.35 7.98 3.57
N TYR A 168 7.64 7.35 2.64
CA TYR A 168 7.11 8.00 1.44
C TYR A 168 5.62 8.17 1.59
N LEU A 169 5.14 9.38 1.34
CA LEU A 169 3.71 9.59 1.19
C LEU A 169 3.30 9.14 -0.21
N GLU A 170 2.37 8.21 -0.28
CA GLU A 170 1.75 7.87 -1.55
C GLU A 170 0.81 8.99 -1.97
N GLU A 171 1.26 9.88 -2.84
CA GLU A 171 0.45 10.96 -3.40
C GLU A 171 -0.49 10.41 -4.49
N PHE A 172 -1.45 9.58 -4.09
CA PHE A 172 -2.36 9.03 -5.08
C PHE A 172 -3.76 9.54 -5.02
N ALA A 173 -4.01 10.41 -5.93
CA ALA A 173 -5.28 10.45 -6.62
C ALA A 173 -5.27 9.53 -7.87
N TYR A 174 -4.81 8.28 -7.75
CA TYR A 174 -5.03 7.35 -8.85
C TYR A 174 -6.51 6.97 -8.84
N GLU A 175 -7.21 7.49 -9.83
CA GLU A 175 -8.62 7.26 -10.04
C GLU A 175 -8.96 5.78 -9.85
N SER A 176 -9.82 5.53 -8.89
CA SER A 176 -10.38 4.20 -8.61
C SER A 176 -10.99 3.55 -9.87
N THR A 177 -11.37 4.35 -10.86
CA THR A 177 -11.98 3.92 -12.12
C THR A 177 -11.10 3.02 -12.98
N LYS A 178 -9.77 3.09 -12.83
CA LYS A 178 -8.83 2.26 -13.62
C LYS A 178 -8.16 1.16 -12.79
N SER A 179 -8.55 0.98 -11.54
CA SER A 179 -7.93 0.00 -10.63
C SER A 179 -8.04 -1.43 -11.17
N ASP A 180 -9.20 -1.82 -11.71
CA ASP A 180 -9.44 -3.16 -12.22
C ASP A 180 -8.63 -3.46 -13.47
N ALA A 181 -8.53 -2.50 -14.41
CA ALA A 181 -7.71 -2.64 -15.61
C ALA A 181 -6.22 -2.74 -15.25
N ARG A 182 -5.76 -1.95 -14.28
CA ARG A 182 -4.40 -2.01 -13.76
C ARG A 182 -4.12 -3.34 -13.07
N ASN A 183 -5.01 -3.80 -12.19
CA ASN A 183 -4.87 -5.08 -11.52
C ASN A 183 -4.83 -6.25 -12.53
N THR A 184 -5.68 -6.22 -13.54
CA THR A 184 -5.69 -7.21 -14.64
C THR A 184 -4.36 -7.18 -15.41
N LEU A 185 -3.82 -5.99 -15.69
CA LEU A 185 -2.52 -5.85 -16.35
C LEU A 185 -1.39 -6.46 -15.52
N PHE A 186 -1.35 -6.19 -14.20
CA PHE A 186 -0.38 -6.79 -13.29
C PHE A 186 -0.53 -8.32 -13.20
N GLN A 187 -1.76 -8.81 -13.05
CA GLN A 187 -2.03 -10.26 -13.01
C GLN A 187 -1.56 -10.95 -14.29
N ASN A 188 -1.85 -10.39 -15.45
CA ASN A 188 -1.40 -10.91 -16.74
C ASN A 188 0.13 -10.88 -16.86
N PHE A 189 0.78 -9.85 -16.38
CA PHE A 189 2.23 -9.73 -16.38
C PHE A 189 2.89 -10.79 -15.48
N ILE A 190 2.35 -10.99 -14.28
CA ILE A 190 2.85 -11.98 -13.33
C ILE A 190 2.62 -13.41 -13.82
N SER A 191 1.48 -13.70 -14.44
CA SER A 191 1.12 -15.06 -14.89
C SER A 191 1.80 -15.46 -16.17
N SER A 192 2.21 -14.51 -16.99
CA SER A 192 2.83 -14.80 -18.29
C SER A 192 4.21 -15.38 -18.12
N THR A 193 4.39 -16.62 -18.56
CA THR A 193 5.70 -17.27 -18.71
C THR A 193 6.42 -16.88 -19.99
N GLN A 194 5.73 -16.18 -20.91
CA GLN A 194 6.23 -15.84 -22.24
C GLN A 194 6.44 -14.33 -22.38
N ARG A 195 7.69 -13.94 -22.62
CA ARG A 195 8.17 -12.72 -23.34
C ARG A 195 7.50 -11.36 -23.07
N ASN A 196 6.85 -11.16 -21.95
CA ASN A 196 6.52 -9.81 -21.52
C ASN A 196 7.78 -9.21 -20.90
N THR A 197 8.51 -8.45 -21.70
CA THR A 197 9.63 -7.69 -21.19
C THR A 197 9.09 -6.59 -20.27
N GLU A 198 9.89 -6.16 -19.31
CA GLU A 198 9.57 -5.05 -18.40
C GLU A 198 9.11 -3.83 -19.19
N LYS A 199 9.78 -3.54 -20.30
CA LYS A 199 9.45 -2.45 -21.21
C LYS A 199 8.06 -2.57 -21.83
N SER A 200 7.67 -3.78 -22.25
CA SER A 200 6.32 -4.03 -22.80
C SER A 200 5.23 -3.87 -21.76
N PHE A 201 5.46 -4.31 -20.53
CA PHE A 201 4.54 -4.11 -19.42
C PHE A 201 4.38 -2.62 -19.07
N LEU A 202 5.50 -1.92 -18.91
CA LEU A 202 5.49 -0.50 -18.59
C LEU A 202 4.87 0.36 -19.70
N LYS A 203 5.02 -0.04 -20.97
CA LYS A 203 4.32 0.63 -22.07
C LYS A 203 2.80 0.49 -21.93
N LYS A 204 2.28 -0.71 -21.68
CA LYS A 204 0.84 -0.92 -21.46
C LYS A 204 0.33 -0.18 -20.24
N LEU A 205 1.13 -0.15 -19.16
CA LEU A 205 0.79 0.62 -17.96
C LEU A 205 0.74 2.12 -18.28
N ASN A 206 1.73 2.62 -19.01
CA ASN A 206 1.76 4.02 -19.46
C ASN A 206 0.52 4.38 -20.28
N ASP A 207 0.19 3.55 -21.28
CA ASP A 207 -0.98 3.77 -22.15
C ASP A 207 -2.29 3.78 -21.32
N LEU A 208 -2.36 2.95 -20.26
CA LEU A 208 -3.51 2.93 -19.35
C LEU A 208 -3.61 4.20 -18.51
N LEU A 209 -2.49 4.84 -18.19
CA LEU A 209 -2.43 6.03 -17.36
C LEU A 209 -2.88 7.30 -18.09
N ILE A 210 -2.58 7.40 -19.39
CA ILE A 210 -2.84 8.59 -20.21
C ILE A 210 -4.19 8.57 -20.94
N GLN A 211 -4.92 7.46 -20.92
CA GLN A 211 -6.30 7.33 -21.44
C GLN A 211 -7.33 7.89 -20.44
#